data_78328794ed5604045bd614d9d03e461e
#
_entry.id   78328794ed5604045bd614d9d03e461e
#
_cell.length_a   1.000
_cell.length_b   1.000
_cell.length_c   1.000
_cell.angle_alpha   90.00
_cell.angle_beta   90.00
_cell.angle_gamma   90.00
#
_symmetry.space_group_name_H-M   'P 1'
#
loop_
_entity.id
_entity.type
_entity.pdbx_description
1 polymer ?
#
loop_
_entity_poly.entity_id
_entity_poly.type
_entity_poly.pdbx_seq_one_letter_code
_entity_poly.pdbx_strand_id
1 'polypeptide(L)'
;MLACDLHVHTSFSKDGESSVEEILAQAEAVGLDAIAITDHDTVDGAKRALACKTDVIVIPGIEISTKQGHLLALGITEVIPAGLDVLETIELARSKGALLILPHPFHVWRHGVGRKKRPALAAVDAIESFNSRYVIGSANRKAAKVAKRLGKPIVGGSDAHNARLVGFGRTYVESERSVDAILQAIREGNVVPGGRMTPLRTYTRQSIRNTVRKISRFTRRVGSR
;
A
#
# COMPACT_ATOMS: atom_id res chain seq x y z
N MET A 1 21.14 -0.58 4.15
CA MET A 1 19.66 -0.76 4.20
C MET A 1 19.04 -0.03 3.02
N LEU A 2 18.10 -0.64 2.32
CA LEU A 2 17.36 -0.08 1.21
C LEU A 2 16.15 0.71 1.72
N ALA A 3 15.91 1.91 1.19
CA ALA A 3 14.72 2.69 1.50
C ALA A 3 13.58 2.33 0.54
N CYS A 4 12.53 1.68 1.04
CA CYS A 4 11.42 1.17 0.24
C CYS A 4 10.11 1.88 0.64
N ASP A 5 9.27 2.25 -0.33
CA ASP A 5 7.86 2.61 -0.09
C ASP A 5 6.98 1.46 -0.56
N LEU A 6 6.34 0.77 0.38
CA LEU A 6 5.63 -0.49 0.12
C LEU A 6 4.14 -0.34 -0.16
N HIS A 7 3.62 0.91 -0.24
CA HIS A 7 2.20 1.18 -0.41
C HIS A 7 1.96 2.46 -1.19
N VAL A 8 1.80 2.34 -2.53
CA VAL A 8 1.65 3.48 -3.43
C VAL A 8 0.61 3.21 -4.52
N HIS A 9 -0.22 4.21 -4.80
CA HIS A 9 -1.27 4.17 -5.82
C HIS A 9 -0.95 5.09 -6.98
N THR A 10 -1.30 4.64 -8.19
CA THR A 10 -1.17 5.38 -9.44
C THR A 10 -2.54 5.78 -10.00
N SER A 11 -2.57 6.41 -11.17
CA SER A 11 -3.81 6.74 -11.88
C SER A 11 -4.62 5.50 -12.34
N PHE A 12 -4.08 4.29 -12.20
CA PHE A 12 -4.82 3.04 -12.40
C PHE A 12 -5.77 2.73 -11.25
N SER A 13 -5.52 3.25 -10.04
CA SER A 13 -6.49 3.27 -8.95
C SER A 13 -7.59 4.30 -9.19
N LYS A 14 -8.81 4.01 -8.69
CA LYS A 14 -9.97 4.93 -8.79
C LYS A 14 -9.72 6.30 -8.17
N ASP A 15 -8.84 6.38 -7.18
CA ASP A 15 -8.54 7.54 -6.36
C ASP A 15 -7.07 7.99 -6.45
N GLY A 16 -6.26 7.31 -7.26
CA GLY A 16 -4.91 7.75 -7.60
C GLY A 16 -4.93 8.95 -8.57
N GLU A 17 -3.99 9.87 -8.41
CA GLU A 17 -3.95 11.14 -9.13
C GLU A 17 -2.80 11.25 -10.13
N SER A 18 -1.68 10.57 -9.87
CA SER A 18 -0.45 10.68 -10.66
C SER A 18 -0.23 9.47 -11.56
N SER A 19 0.38 9.70 -12.73
CA SER A 19 0.80 8.63 -13.63
C SER A 19 1.90 7.77 -12.99
N VAL A 20 2.14 6.60 -13.54
CA VAL A 20 3.23 5.72 -13.12
C VAL A 20 4.57 6.44 -13.26
N GLU A 21 4.78 7.15 -14.36
CA GLU A 21 6.00 7.89 -14.66
C GLU A 21 6.27 9.00 -13.63
N GLU A 22 5.23 9.75 -13.23
CA GLU A 22 5.33 10.77 -12.17
C GLU A 22 5.66 10.16 -10.81
N ILE A 23 5.10 8.99 -10.50
CA ILE A 23 5.38 8.24 -9.26
C ILE A 23 6.84 7.77 -9.24
N LEU A 24 7.34 7.17 -10.33
CA LEU A 24 8.71 6.68 -10.42
C LEU A 24 9.72 7.83 -10.37
N ALA A 25 9.50 8.91 -11.12
CA ALA A 25 10.36 10.10 -11.08
C ALA A 25 10.43 10.70 -9.66
N GLN A 26 9.31 10.72 -8.94
CA GLN A 26 9.30 11.18 -7.55
C GLN A 26 10.03 10.20 -6.61
N ALA A 27 9.91 8.89 -6.82
CA ALA A 27 10.63 7.89 -6.05
C ALA A 27 12.14 8.06 -6.16
N GLU A 28 12.65 8.29 -7.39
CA GLU A 28 14.05 8.64 -7.64
C GLU A 28 14.44 9.94 -6.93
N ALA A 29 13.65 10.99 -7.11
CA ALA A 29 13.93 12.32 -6.56
C ALA A 29 14.01 12.35 -5.03
N VAL A 30 13.27 11.47 -4.33
CA VAL A 30 13.30 11.36 -2.85
C VAL A 30 14.26 10.29 -2.35
N GLY A 31 15.03 9.65 -3.25
CA GLY A 31 16.04 8.66 -2.92
C GLY A 31 15.47 7.35 -2.38
N LEU A 32 14.38 6.83 -2.98
CA LEU A 32 13.94 5.47 -2.72
C LEU A 32 14.79 4.48 -3.52
N ASP A 33 15.14 3.36 -2.91
CA ASP A 33 15.78 2.22 -3.57
C ASP A 33 14.75 1.28 -4.22
N ALA A 34 13.55 1.17 -3.62
CA ALA A 34 12.46 0.37 -4.14
C ALA A 34 11.09 1.01 -3.87
N ILE A 35 10.13 0.69 -4.73
CA ILE A 35 8.74 1.12 -4.61
C ILE A 35 7.79 -0.01 -4.97
N ALA A 36 6.76 -0.26 -4.16
CA ALA A 36 5.68 -1.16 -4.50
C ALA A 36 4.50 -0.39 -5.09
N ILE A 37 4.08 -0.77 -6.29
CA ILE A 37 2.86 -0.25 -6.91
C ILE A 37 1.72 -1.17 -6.55
N THR A 38 0.75 -0.62 -5.79
CA THR A 38 -0.30 -1.37 -5.12
C THR A 38 -1.68 -0.78 -5.37
N ASP A 39 -2.02 -0.56 -6.64
CA ASP A 39 -3.31 -0.02 -7.05
C ASP A 39 -4.47 -0.87 -6.55
N HIS A 40 -5.61 -0.24 -6.26
CA HIS A 40 -6.80 -0.93 -5.79
C HIS A 40 -7.36 -1.87 -6.86
N ASP A 41 -7.41 -3.17 -6.54
CA ASP A 41 -8.08 -4.23 -7.29
C ASP A 41 -7.58 -4.41 -8.74
N THR A 42 -6.39 -3.89 -9.07
CA THR A 42 -5.72 -4.02 -10.37
C THR A 42 -4.21 -4.10 -10.22
N VAL A 43 -3.56 -4.76 -11.16
CA VAL A 43 -2.09 -4.85 -11.29
C VAL A 43 -1.57 -4.08 -12.50
N ASP A 44 -2.43 -3.35 -13.21
CA ASP A 44 -2.07 -2.70 -14.47
C ASP A 44 -1.04 -1.58 -14.26
N GLY A 45 -1.15 -0.82 -13.16
CA GLY A 45 -0.15 0.17 -12.77
C GLY A 45 1.21 -0.47 -12.47
N ALA A 46 1.21 -1.61 -11.77
CA ALA A 46 2.42 -2.36 -11.49
C ALA A 46 3.08 -2.91 -12.77
N LYS A 47 2.29 -3.48 -13.69
CA LYS A 47 2.77 -3.93 -15.01
C LYS A 47 3.34 -2.77 -15.82
N ARG A 48 2.67 -1.62 -15.82
CA ARG A 48 3.18 -0.41 -16.47
C ARG A 48 4.51 0.04 -15.88
N ALA A 49 4.63 0.03 -14.55
CA ALA A 49 5.86 0.43 -13.86
C ALA A 49 7.04 -0.50 -14.18
N LEU A 50 6.82 -1.81 -14.24
CA LEU A 50 7.84 -2.79 -14.66
C LEU A 50 8.35 -2.56 -16.08
N ALA A 51 7.53 -1.97 -16.96
CA ALA A 51 7.92 -1.63 -18.34
C ALA A 51 8.62 -0.27 -18.46
N CYS A 52 8.69 0.53 -17.39
CA CYS A 52 9.38 1.82 -17.38
C CYS A 52 10.88 1.63 -17.13
N LYS A 53 11.69 2.49 -17.75
CA LYS A 53 13.12 2.60 -17.43
C LYS A 53 13.26 3.48 -16.18
N THR A 54 13.80 2.90 -15.09
CA THR A 54 14.03 3.60 -13.81
C THR A 54 15.16 2.91 -13.04
N ASP A 55 15.84 3.65 -12.17
CA ASP A 55 16.86 3.12 -11.26
C ASP A 55 16.26 2.58 -9.95
N VAL A 56 14.97 2.83 -9.71
CA VAL A 56 14.24 2.32 -8.55
C VAL A 56 13.75 0.89 -8.81
N ILE A 57 13.97 0.00 -7.87
CA ILE A 57 13.44 -1.37 -7.94
C ILE A 57 11.91 -1.31 -7.84
N VAL A 58 11.20 -1.74 -8.89
CA VAL A 58 9.74 -1.83 -8.88
C VAL A 58 9.31 -3.17 -8.31
N ILE A 59 8.59 -3.14 -7.20
CA ILE A 59 7.95 -4.31 -6.60
C ILE A 59 6.50 -4.33 -7.11
N PRO A 60 6.11 -5.31 -7.94
CA PRO A 60 4.72 -5.41 -8.37
C PRO A 60 3.82 -5.84 -7.21
N GLY A 61 2.59 -5.33 -7.19
CA GLY A 61 1.64 -5.68 -6.16
C GLY A 61 0.23 -5.17 -6.44
N ILE A 62 -0.63 -5.36 -5.47
CA ILE A 62 -2.04 -4.98 -5.52
C ILE A 62 -2.56 -4.72 -4.10
N GLU A 63 -3.39 -3.70 -3.91
CA GLU A 63 -4.21 -3.55 -2.71
C GLU A 63 -5.61 -4.11 -2.99
N ILE A 64 -5.92 -5.25 -2.38
CA ILE A 64 -7.15 -6.01 -2.61
C ILE A 64 -8.24 -5.53 -1.65
N SER A 65 -9.39 -5.15 -2.20
CA SER A 65 -10.59 -4.82 -1.44
C SER A 65 -11.31 -6.11 -1.00
N THR A 66 -11.20 -6.47 0.29
CA THR A 66 -11.91 -7.62 0.87
C THR A 66 -13.21 -7.20 1.55
N LYS A 67 -14.06 -8.14 1.94
CA LYS A 67 -15.29 -7.88 2.73
C LYS A 67 -15.00 -7.14 4.04
N GLN A 68 -13.85 -7.38 4.66
CA GLN A 68 -13.51 -6.76 5.95
C GLN A 68 -12.63 -5.53 5.85
N GLY A 69 -11.97 -5.31 4.73
CA GLY A 69 -11.06 -4.19 4.48
C GLY A 69 -9.98 -4.56 3.47
N HIS A 70 -8.83 -3.92 3.54
CA HIS A 70 -7.80 -4.04 2.51
C HIS A 70 -6.69 -5.01 2.91
N LEU A 71 -6.07 -5.62 1.89
CA LEU A 71 -4.90 -6.50 1.99
C LEU A 71 -3.91 -6.13 0.88
N LEU A 72 -2.64 -5.90 1.21
CA LEU A 72 -1.56 -5.79 0.21
C LEU A 72 -1.02 -7.17 -0.10
N ALA A 73 -0.87 -7.47 -1.40
CA ALA A 73 -0.18 -8.63 -1.91
C ALA A 73 0.95 -8.16 -2.84
N LEU A 74 2.20 -8.36 -2.41
CA LEU A 74 3.40 -7.92 -3.11
C LEU A 74 4.12 -9.09 -3.78
N GLY A 75 4.85 -8.80 -4.87
CA GLY A 75 5.61 -9.80 -5.65
C GLY A 75 4.77 -10.52 -6.71
N ILE A 76 3.56 -10.05 -7.00
CA ILE A 76 2.67 -10.67 -7.99
C ILE A 76 2.23 -9.68 -9.07
N THR A 77 1.96 -10.22 -10.26
CA THR A 77 1.42 -9.49 -11.42
C THR A 77 0.05 -10.02 -11.86
N GLU A 78 -0.56 -10.86 -11.04
CA GLU A 78 -1.89 -11.40 -11.26
C GLU A 78 -2.91 -10.72 -10.36
N VAL A 79 -4.11 -10.49 -10.91
CA VAL A 79 -5.23 -9.92 -10.15
C VAL A 79 -5.79 -10.97 -9.21
N ILE A 80 -6.00 -10.57 -7.95
CA ILE A 80 -6.77 -11.34 -6.97
C ILE A 80 -8.19 -10.75 -6.93
N PRO A 81 -9.25 -11.57 -7.02
CA PRO A 81 -10.62 -11.08 -7.01
C PRO A 81 -10.95 -10.27 -5.75
N ALA A 82 -11.57 -9.11 -5.95
CA ALA A 82 -12.09 -8.28 -4.86
C ALA A 82 -13.36 -8.88 -4.24
N GLY A 83 -13.68 -8.46 -3.01
CA GLY A 83 -14.96 -8.79 -2.35
C GLY A 83 -15.01 -10.17 -1.69
N LEU A 84 -13.93 -10.92 -1.64
CA LEU A 84 -13.84 -12.18 -0.89
C LEU A 84 -13.68 -11.93 0.63
N ASP A 85 -13.86 -12.96 1.46
CA ASP A 85 -13.46 -12.90 2.88
C ASP A 85 -11.93 -12.71 2.95
N VAL A 86 -11.46 -11.93 3.90
CA VAL A 86 -10.03 -11.62 4.01
C VAL A 86 -9.16 -12.86 4.21
N LEU A 87 -9.62 -13.88 4.92
CA LEU A 87 -8.84 -15.12 5.12
C LEU A 87 -8.78 -15.94 3.82
N GLU A 88 -9.87 -16.02 3.09
CA GLU A 88 -9.91 -16.62 1.75
C GLU A 88 -8.98 -15.87 0.77
N THR A 89 -8.99 -14.54 0.83
CA THR A 89 -8.09 -13.70 0.02
C THR A 89 -6.62 -13.95 0.37
N ILE A 90 -6.30 -14.10 1.66
CA ILE A 90 -4.95 -14.42 2.14
C ILE A 90 -4.47 -15.77 1.59
N GLU A 91 -5.29 -16.80 1.66
CA GLU A 91 -4.95 -18.13 1.14
C GLU A 91 -4.72 -18.11 -0.37
N LEU A 92 -5.62 -17.47 -1.11
CA LEU A 92 -5.51 -17.33 -2.56
C LEU A 92 -4.26 -16.54 -2.98
N ALA A 93 -3.98 -15.40 -2.36
CA ALA A 93 -2.80 -14.61 -2.68
C ALA A 93 -1.50 -15.33 -2.29
N ARG A 94 -1.50 -16.07 -1.17
CA ARG A 94 -0.38 -16.90 -0.74
C ARG A 94 -0.08 -18.04 -1.73
N SER A 95 -1.11 -18.68 -2.28
CA SER A 95 -0.94 -19.73 -3.29
C SER A 95 -0.28 -19.22 -4.58
N LYS A 96 -0.32 -17.91 -4.81
CA LYS A 96 0.38 -17.21 -5.92
C LYS A 96 1.78 -16.70 -5.53
N GLY A 97 2.28 -17.02 -4.34
CA GLY A 97 3.61 -16.65 -3.86
C GLY A 97 3.72 -15.23 -3.29
N ALA A 98 2.61 -14.50 -3.13
CA ALA A 98 2.62 -13.14 -2.63
C ALA A 98 3.19 -13.03 -1.21
N LEU A 99 3.92 -11.93 -0.95
CA LEU A 99 4.11 -11.42 0.41
C LEU A 99 2.87 -10.62 0.82
N LEU A 100 2.31 -10.95 1.98
CA LEU A 100 1.06 -10.40 2.47
C LEU A 100 1.28 -9.40 3.60
N ILE A 101 0.81 -8.18 3.41
CA ILE A 101 0.88 -7.11 4.41
C ILE A 101 -0.54 -6.67 4.75
N LEU A 102 -0.85 -6.53 6.04
CA LEU A 102 -2.11 -5.93 6.47
C LEU A 102 -1.93 -4.41 6.58
N PRO A 103 -2.46 -3.63 5.59
CA PRO A 103 -2.27 -2.19 5.57
C PRO A 103 -3.16 -1.52 6.60
N HIS A 104 -2.69 -0.40 7.19
CA HIS A 104 -3.45 0.48 8.09
C HIS A 104 -4.53 -0.23 8.95
N PRO A 105 -4.19 -1.31 9.71
CA PRO A 105 -5.15 -2.28 10.25
C PRO A 105 -6.17 -1.70 11.24
N PHE A 106 -5.87 -0.55 11.84
CA PHE A 106 -6.72 0.08 12.85
C PHE A 106 -7.32 1.42 12.42
N HIS A 107 -7.22 1.75 11.13
CA HIS A 107 -7.83 2.97 10.62
C HIS A 107 -9.36 2.84 10.55
N VAL A 108 -10.08 3.81 11.14
CA VAL A 108 -11.56 3.75 11.29
C VAL A 108 -12.26 3.96 9.95
N TRP A 109 -11.77 4.90 9.14
CA TRP A 109 -12.42 5.31 7.89
C TRP A 109 -11.79 4.72 6.63
N ARG A 110 -10.75 3.87 6.76
CA ARG A 110 -10.01 3.29 5.64
C ARG A 110 -10.02 1.77 5.64
N HIS A 111 -11.15 1.18 5.99
CA HIS A 111 -11.33 -0.25 5.87
C HIS A 111 -10.24 -1.09 6.58
N GLY A 112 -9.83 -0.67 7.80
CA GLY A 112 -8.83 -1.41 8.60
C GLY A 112 -9.37 -2.76 9.06
N VAL A 113 -8.83 -3.84 8.54
CA VAL A 113 -9.23 -5.24 8.81
C VAL A 113 -9.04 -5.63 10.28
N GLY A 114 -7.98 -5.15 10.94
CA GLY A 114 -7.63 -5.54 12.30
C GLY A 114 -8.67 -5.21 13.38
N ARG A 115 -9.67 -4.41 13.03
CA ARG A 115 -10.83 -4.13 13.89
C ARG A 115 -11.96 -5.14 13.71
N LYS A 116 -12.10 -5.70 12.50
CA LYS A 116 -13.22 -6.54 12.08
C LYS A 116 -12.90 -8.04 12.13
N LYS A 117 -11.65 -8.40 11.78
CA LYS A 117 -11.23 -9.79 11.66
C LYS A 117 -9.81 -9.97 12.25
N ARG A 118 -9.72 -10.16 13.58
CA ARG A 118 -8.44 -10.34 14.28
C ARG A 118 -7.58 -11.51 13.78
N PRO A 119 -8.13 -12.66 13.35
CA PRO A 119 -7.33 -13.76 12.80
C PRO A 119 -6.47 -13.34 11.60
N ALA A 120 -6.91 -12.38 10.78
CA ALA A 120 -6.13 -11.88 9.65
C ALA A 120 -4.78 -11.27 10.07
N LEU A 121 -4.69 -10.65 11.27
CA LEU A 121 -3.44 -10.11 11.80
C LEU A 121 -2.36 -11.19 12.03
N ALA A 122 -2.78 -12.39 12.40
CA ALA A 122 -1.86 -13.52 12.59
C ALA A 122 -1.54 -14.24 11.27
N ALA A 123 -2.46 -14.17 10.31
CA ALA A 123 -2.35 -14.90 9.04
C ALA A 123 -1.43 -14.22 8.01
N VAL A 124 -1.19 -12.91 8.08
CA VAL A 124 -0.31 -12.18 7.16
C VAL A 124 1.18 -12.31 7.53
N ASP A 125 2.05 -11.95 6.60
CA ASP A 125 3.50 -12.02 6.78
C ASP A 125 4.03 -10.79 7.56
N ALA A 126 3.47 -9.59 7.31
CA ALA A 126 3.83 -8.37 8.00
C ALA A 126 2.62 -7.47 8.27
N ILE A 127 2.77 -6.49 9.16
CA ILE A 127 1.74 -5.51 9.51
C ILE A 127 2.27 -4.11 9.24
N GLU A 128 1.50 -3.29 8.51
CA GLU A 128 1.82 -1.89 8.32
C GLU A 128 1.60 -1.13 9.65
N SER A 129 2.69 -0.87 10.33
CA SER A 129 2.70 -0.15 11.62
C SER A 129 2.89 1.36 11.44
N PHE A 130 3.41 1.78 10.31
CA PHE A 130 3.53 3.19 9.94
C PHE A 130 2.88 3.44 8.59
N ASN A 131 1.72 4.07 8.60
CA ASN A 131 1.10 4.62 7.41
C ASN A 131 1.12 6.13 7.51
N SER A 132 1.68 6.82 6.50
CA SER A 132 1.86 8.28 6.54
C SER A 132 0.54 9.05 6.55
N ARG A 133 -0.54 8.46 6.06
CA ARG A 133 -1.87 9.07 5.95
C ARG A 133 -2.68 9.04 7.26
N TYR A 134 -2.16 8.56 8.36
CA TYR A 134 -2.82 8.74 9.65
C TYR A 134 -2.69 10.18 10.13
N VAL A 135 -3.82 10.79 10.47
CA VAL A 135 -3.87 12.16 11.03
C VAL A 135 -3.33 12.17 12.46
N ILE A 136 -3.59 11.11 13.22
CA ILE A 136 -3.16 10.95 14.61
C ILE A 136 -2.43 9.61 14.74
N GLY A 137 -1.18 9.62 15.17
CA GLY A 137 -0.33 8.42 15.26
C GLY A 137 -0.78 7.32 16.24
N SER A 138 -1.97 7.42 16.85
CA SER A 138 -2.49 6.41 17.79
C SER A 138 -2.75 5.06 17.11
N ALA A 139 -3.25 5.07 15.87
CA ALA A 139 -3.50 3.83 15.13
C ALA A 139 -2.19 3.15 14.71
N ASN A 140 -1.17 3.93 14.32
CA ASN A 140 0.18 3.42 14.06
C ASN A 140 0.77 2.76 15.30
N ARG A 141 0.72 3.45 16.46
CA ARG A 141 1.19 2.87 17.73
C ARG A 141 0.44 1.59 18.13
N LYS A 142 -0.87 1.54 17.87
CA LYS A 142 -1.68 0.33 18.10
C LYS A 142 -1.25 -0.81 17.19
N ALA A 143 -1.00 -0.54 15.91
CA ALA A 143 -0.54 -1.54 14.94
C ALA A 143 0.81 -2.12 15.38
N ALA A 144 1.79 -1.28 15.72
CA ALA A 144 3.09 -1.71 16.22
C ALA A 144 2.99 -2.58 17.49
N LYS A 145 2.14 -2.17 18.46
CA LYS A 145 1.93 -2.95 19.71
C LYS A 145 1.30 -4.33 19.43
N VAL A 146 0.36 -4.40 18.52
CA VAL A 146 -0.28 -5.67 18.15
C VAL A 146 0.69 -6.57 17.37
N ALA A 147 1.41 -6.03 16.39
CA ALA A 147 2.42 -6.77 15.64
C ALA A 147 3.48 -7.38 16.57
N LYS A 148 4.01 -6.59 17.53
CA LYS A 148 4.96 -7.08 18.54
C LYS A 148 4.41 -8.27 19.33
N ARG A 149 3.13 -8.21 19.76
CA ARG A 149 2.49 -9.31 20.51
C ARG A 149 2.32 -10.58 19.68
N LEU A 150 2.18 -10.44 18.37
CA LEU A 150 2.00 -11.55 17.44
C LEU A 150 3.33 -12.04 16.84
N GLY A 151 4.47 -11.44 17.20
CA GLY A 151 5.76 -11.75 16.60
C GLY A 151 5.83 -11.46 15.10
N LYS A 152 5.05 -10.47 14.62
CA LYS A 152 5.00 -10.13 13.19
C LYS A 152 5.95 -8.99 12.85
N PRO A 153 6.66 -9.07 11.72
CA PRO A 153 7.39 -7.95 11.13
C PRO A 153 6.51 -6.72 10.98
N ILE A 154 7.12 -5.53 11.14
CA ILE A 154 6.44 -4.25 10.98
C ILE A 154 7.03 -3.48 9.81
N VAL A 155 6.15 -2.95 8.96
CA VAL A 155 6.53 -2.16 7.78
C VAL A 155 5.90 -0.77 7.82
N GLY A 156 6.40 0.12 6.96
CA GLY A 156 5.84 1.43 6.71
C GLY A 156 5.55 1.64 5.23
N GLY A 157 4.50 2.38 4.94
CA GLY A 157 4.13 2.80 3.60
C GLY A 157 3.57 4.22 3.58
N SER A 158 3.70 4.91 2.44
CA SER A 158 3.13 6.24 2.31
C SER A 158 1.63 6.22 2.08
N ASP A 159 1.11 5.17 1.48
CA ASP A 159 -0.28 5.10 0.98
C ASP A 159 -0.54 6.32 0.06
N ALA A 160 0.47 6.65 -0.76
CA ALA A 160 0.45 7.82 -1.61
C ALA A 160 -0.52 7.63 -2.76
N HIS A 161 -1.42 8.59 -2.95
CA HIS A 161 -2.34 8.68 -4.09
C HIS A 161 -1.96 9.85 -5.01
N ASN A 162 -0.82 10.46 -4.73
CA ASN A 162 -0.26 11.57 -5.49
C ASN A 162 1.27 11.50 -5.35
N ALA A 163 2.01 11.75 -6.43
CA ALA A 163 3.47 11.66 -6.47
C ALA A 163 4.16 12.42 -5.32
N ARG A 164 3.67 13.60 -4.94
CA ARG A 164 4.25 14.43 -3.86
C ARG A 164 4.30 13.75 -2.49
N LEU A 165 3.54 12.68 -2.29
CA LEU A 165 3.46 11.95 -1.03
C LEU A 165 4.30 10.67 -1.02
N VAL A 166 4.84 10.26 -2.16
CA VAL A 166 5.75 9.11 -2.29
C VAL A 166 6.94 9.28 -1.36
N GLY A 167 7.26 8.23 -0.63
CA GLY A 167 8.35 8.19 0.34
C GLY A 167 8.06 8.89 1.68
N PHE A 168 6.81 9.37 1.94
CA PHE A 168 6.45 9.88 3.26
C PHE A 168 6.41 8.76 4.31
N GLY A 169 5.94 7.55 3.96
CA GLY A 169 6.12 6.34 4.72
C GLY A 169 7.15 5.46 4.04
N ARG A 170 8.06 4.89 4.80
CA ARG A 170 9.16 4.06 4.30
C ARG A 170 9.34 2.83 5.16
N THR A 171 9.88 1.80 4.54
CA THR A 171 10.47 0.63 5.20
C THR A 171 11.93 0.60 4.82
N TYR A 172 12.81 0.62 5.81
CA TYR A 172 14.24 0.40 5.61
C TYR A 172 14.49 -1.11 5.70
N VAL A 173 15.01 -1.69 4.63
CA VAL A 173 15.17 -3.14 4.47
C VAL A 173 16.65 -3.48 4.41
N GLU A 174 17.09 -4.43 5.22
CA GLU A 174 18.46 -4.96 5.18
C GLU A 174 18.48 -6.14 4.21
N SER A 175 18.78 -5.87 2.94
CA SER A 175 18.81 -6.87 1.88
C SER A 175 19.70 -6.45 0.71
N GLU A 176 19.92 -7.36 -0.21
CA GLU A 176 20.44 -7.08 -1.55
C GLU A 176 19.41 -6.34 -2.40
N ARG A 177 19.86 -5.69 -3.49
CA ARG A 177 19.05 -4.91 -4.41
C ARG A 177 18.29 -5.78 -5.41
N SER A 178 17.35 -6.58 -4.93
CA SER A 178 16.42 -7.35 -5.77
C SER A 178 15.06 -7.47 -5.13
N VAL A 179 14.02 -7.67 -5.93
CA VAL A 179 12.64 -7.84 -5.42
C VAL A 179 12.58 -9.02 -4.45
N ASP A 180 13.12 -10.17 -4.84
CA ASP A 180 13.06 -11.39 -4.03
C ASP A 180 13.77 -11.22 -2.69
N ALA A 181 14.97 -10.62 -2.68
CA ALA A 181 15.72 -10.36 -1.44
C ALA A 181 14.99 -9.40 -0.51
N ILE A 182 14.37 -8.33 -1.06
CA ILE A 182 13.55 -7.38 -0.28
C ILE A 182 12.35 -8.09 0.35
N LEU A 183 11.60 -8.88 -0.44
CA LEU A 183 10.42 -9.60 0.07
C LEU A 183 10.82 -10.65 1.12
N GLN A 184 11.94 -11.34 0.94
CA GLN A 184 12.44 -12.30 1.91
C GLN A 184 12.86 -11.61 3.22
N ALA A 185 13.60 -10.51 3.15
CA ALA A 185 14.00 -9.72 4.33
C ALA A 185 12.79 -9.21 5.12
N ILE A 186 11.69 -8.84 4.43
CA ILE A 186 10.44 -8.47 5.10
C ILE A 186 9.84 -9.66 5.86
N ARG A 187 9.83 -10.87 5.26
CA ARG A 187 9.35 -12.08 5.95
C ARG A 187 10.16 -12.42 7.19
N GLU A 188 11.46 -12.21 7.12
CA GLU A 188 12.40 -12.46 8.22
C GLU A 188 12.39 -11.39 9.32
N GLY A 189 11.78 -10.23 9.03
CA GLY A 189 11.74 -9.11 9.98
C GLY A 189 12.99 -8.22 9.98
N ASN A 190 13.86 -8.34 8.97
CA ASN A 190 15.05 -7.52 8.77
C ASN A 190 14.68 -6.11 8.25
N VAL A 191 13.73 -5.47 8.91
CA VAL A 191 13.09 -4.23 8.47
C VAL A 191 12.80 -3.27 9.60
N VAL A 192 12.85 -1.97 9.30
CA VAL A 192 12.49 -0.89 10.22
C VAL A 192 11.55 0.09 9.52
N PRO A 193 10.32 0.30 10.02
CA PRO A 193 9.42 1.32 9.49
C PRO A 193 9.87 2.72 9.89
N GLY A 194 9.66 3.70 9.01
CA GLY A 194 9.98 5.10 9.27
C GLY A 194 9.22 6.06 8.36
N GLY A 195 9.52 7.33 8.51
CA GLY A 195 8.94 8.35 7.64
C GLY A 195 8.33 9.54 8.40
N ARG A 196 7.50 10.30 7.69
CA ARG A 196 6.78 11.47 8.21
C ARG A 196 5.29 11.39 7.91
N MET A 197 4.48 11.97 8.76
CA MET A 197 3.03 12.02 8.56
C MET A 197 2.65 12.99 7.44
N THR A 198 1.63 12.64 6.68
CA THR A 198 1.06 13.52 5.66
C THR A 198 0.40 14.74 6.33
N PRO A 199 0.75 15.98 5.93
CA PRO A 199 0.15 17.18 6.51
C PRO A 199 -1.37 17.23 6.34
N LEU A 200 -2.09 17.66 7.38
CA LEU A 200 -3.56 17.78 7.39
C LEU A 200 -4.14 18.55 6.19
N ARG A 201 -3.44 19.61 5.76
CA ARG A 201 -3.84 20.43 4.60
C ARG A 201 -3.92 19.64 3.30
N THR A 202 -3.16 18.55 3.18
CA THR A 202 -3.17 17.69 1.99
C THR A 202 -4.42 16.83 1.94
N TYR A 203 -4.94 16.40 3.11
CA TYR A 203 -6.18 15.63 3.22
C TYR A 203 -7.43 16.41 2.78
N THR A 204 -7.54 17.66 3.23
CA THR A 204 -8.69 18.48 2.86
C THR A 204 -8.76 18.70 1.36
N ARG A 205 -7.62 18.97 0.72
CA ARG A 205 -7.54 19.14 -0.74
C ARG A 205 -7.89 17.87 -1.51
N GLN A 206 -7.39 16.72 -1.09
CA GLN A 206 -7.65 15.43 -1.74
C GLN A 206 -9.11 14.98 -1.53
N SER A 207 -9.67 15.15 -0.32
CA SER A 207 -11.09 14.85 -0.05
C SER A 207 -12.03 15.71 -0.89
N ILE A 208 -11.74 16.99 -1.05
CA ILE A 208 -12.52 17.90 -1.90
C ILE A 208 -12.43 17.46 -3.37
N ARG A 209 -11.23 17.17 -3.89
CA ARG A 209 -11.04 16.67 -5.26
C ARG A 209 -11.76 15.36 -5.52
N ASN A 210 -11.68 14.40 -4.60
CA ASN A 210 -12.37 13.12 -4.73
C ASN A 210 -13.88 13.27 -4.70
N THR A 211 -14.41 14.20 -3.90
CA THR A 211 -15.85 14.54 -3.88
C THR A 211 -16.27 15.17 -5.20
N VAL A 212 -15.53 16.13 -5.72
CA VAL A 212 -15.78 16.76 -7.02
C VAL A 212 -15.73 15.75 -8.16
N ARG A 213 -14.74 14.84 -8.17
CA ARG A 213 -14.66 13.75 -9.17
C ARG A 213 -15.85 12.78 -9.09
N LYS A 214 -16.31 12.43 -7.88
CA LYS A 214 -17.52 11.59 -7.72
C LYS A 214 -18.75 12.28 -8.27
N ILE A 215 -18.94 13.57 -7.98
CA ILE A 215 -20.06 14.37 -8.50
C ILE A 215 -20.00 14.47 -10.03
N SER A 216 -18.84 14.78 -10.61
CA SER A 216 -18.69 14.89 -12.08
C SER A 216 -18.88 13.55 -12.82
N ARG A 217 -18.52 12.42 -12.22
CA ARG A 217 -18.81 11.09 -12.77
C ARG A 217 -20.30 10.76 -12.68
N PHE A 218 -20.98 11.17 -11.61
CA PHE A 218 -22.42 10.97 -11.45
C PHE A 218 -23.21 11.80 -12.48
N THR A 219 -22.86 13.08 -12.67
CA THR A 219 -23.52 13.97 -13.65
C THR A 219 -23.32 13.49 -15.09
N ARG A 220 -22.14 12.96 -15.46
CA ARG A 220 -21.92 12.36 -16.80
C ARG A 220 -22.73 11.09 -17.03
N ARG A 221 -23.00 10.28 -16.00
CA ARG A 221 -23.85 9.07 -16.10
C ARG A 221 -25.35 9.41 -16.22
N VAL A 222 -25.80 10.51 -15.64
CA VAL A 222 -27.20 10.95 -15.70
C VAL A 222 -27.49 11.70 -17.00
N GLY A 223 -26.51 12.41 -17.58
CA GLY A 223 -26.66 13.14 -18.83
C GLY A 223 -26.47 12.31 -20.12
N SER A 224 -26.20 11.00 -19.99
CA SER A 224 -26.06 10.04 -21.12
C SER A 224 -27.22 9.01 -21.19
N ARG A 225 -28.34 9.29 -20.55
CA ARG A 225 -29.60 8.54 -20.67
C ARG A 225 -30.68 9.35 -21.36
#